data_9384ad8cc93833f64222f685fbe5bc40
#
_entry.id   9384ad8cc93833f64222f685fbe5bc40
#
_cell.length_a   1.000
_cell.length_b   1.000
_cell.length_c   1.000
_cell.angle_alpha   90.00
_cell.angle_beta   90.00
_cell.angle_gamma   90.00
#
_symmetry.space_group_name_H-M   'P 1'
#
loop_
_entity.id
_entity.type
_entity.pdbx_description
1 polymer ?
#
loop_
_entity_poly.entity_id
_entity_poly.type
_entity_poly.pdbx_seq_one_letter_code
_entity_poly.pdbx_strand_id
1 'polypeptide(L)'
;MSGAPLDDKDRALVAAARDAIRQRYRNEWQEVGAALRTRDGRIITGVNIDAYLGRMAVCAEAVAIGRAITEAGDQGIDTIVAVRHPKPGETDQSIAVVSPCGSCREIIYDYDAKARVIVPNGDEPAVATIAELLPNKYVRGSGRW
;
A
#
# COMPACT_ATOMS: atom_id res chain seq x y z
N MET A 1 -1.91 -18.99 1.59
CA MET A 1 -1.26 -18.04 0.67
C MET A 1 0.21 -18.40 0.55
N SER A 2 0.67 -18.64 -0.65
CA SER A 2 2.08 -18.86 -0.92
C SER A 2 2.70 -17.53 -1.34
N GLY A 3 3.44 -16.87 -0.45
CA GLY A 3 4.09 -15.62 -0.77
C GLY A 3 5.49 -15.84 -1.32
N ALA A 4 5.88 -15.09 -2.35
CA ALA A 4 7.25 -15.08 -2.84
C ALA A 4 8.13 -14.21 -1.94
N PRO A 5 9.42 -14.55 -1.75
CA PRO A 5 10.32 -13.72 -0.97
C PRO A 5 10.54 -12.36 -1.64
N LEU A 6 10.93 -11.36 -0.82
CA LEU A 6 11.24 -10.03 -1.33
C LEU A 6 12.58 -10.03 -2.06
N ASP A 7 12.63 -9.35 -3.19
CA ASP A 7 13.88 -9.00 -3.86
C ASP A 7 14.38 -7.62 -3.40
N ASP A 8 15.50 -7.15 -3.96
CA ASP A 8 16.08 -5.87 -3.58
C ASP A 8 15.17 -4.68 -3.90
N LYS A 9 14.44 -4.74 -5.01
CA LYS A 9 13.48 -3.69 -5.38
C LYS A 9 12.30 -3.66 -4.41
N ASP A 10 11.85 -4.81 -3.95
CA ASP A 10 10.78 -4.91 -2.96
C ASP A 10 11.23 -4.30 -1.62
N ARG A 11 12.44 -4.63 -1.18
CA ARG A 11 13.00 -4.05 0.04
C ARG A 11 13.17 -2.54 -0.05
N ALA A 12 13.59 -2.03 -1.20
CA ALA A 12 13.69 -0.60 -1.45
C ALA A 12 12.31 0.09 -1.36
N LEU A 13 11.27 -0.58 -1.85
CA LEU A 13 9.91 -0.06 -1.77
C LEU A 13 9.42 0.00 -0.33
N VAL A 14 9.68 -1.03 0.46
CA VAL A 14 9.37 -1.03 1.90
C VAL A 14 10.10 0.12 2.60
N ALA A 15 11.38 0.33 2.29
CA ALA A 15 12.16 1.44 2.85
C ALA A 15 11.54 2.80 2.51
N ALA A 16 11.08 2.98 1.29
CA ALA A 16 10.42 4.22 0.86
C ALA A 16 9.14 4.49 1.65
N ALA A 17 8.32 3.46 1.88
CA ALA A 17 7.11 3.58 2.69
C ALA A 17 7.45 3.94 4.15
N ARG A 18 8.47 3.30 4.73
CA ARG A 18 8.92 3.60 6.09
C ARG A 18 9.41 5.04 6.21
N ASP A 19 10.19 5.51 5.26
CA ASP A 19 10.70 6.88 5.27
C ASP A 19 9.55 7.89 5.16
N ALA A 20 8.56 7.63 4.34
CA ALA A 20 7.41 8.51 4.17
C ALA A 20 6.67 8.72 5.50
N ILE A 21 6.35 7.63 6.21
CA ILE A 21 5.62 7.77 7.47
C ILE A 21 6.53 8.29 8.59
N ARG A 22 7.81 7.94 8.59
CA ARG A 22 8.75 8.44 9.59
C ARG A 22 8.83 9.96 9.56
N GLN A 23 8.79 10.55 8.38
CA GLN A 23 8.85 12.00 8.18
C GLN A 23 7.54 12.71 8.53
N ARG A 24 6.41 12.02 8.48
CA ARG A 24 5.08 12.63 8.62
C ARG A 24 4.28 12.10 9.80
N TYR A 25 4.86 11.21 10.59
CA TYR A 25 4.16 10.59 11.70
C TYR A 25 3.58 11.63 12.65
N ARG A 26 2.32 11.45 12.99
CA ARG A 26 1.61 12.22 14.00
C ARG A 26 0.67 11.27 14.73
N ASN A 27 0.93 11.06 16.02
CA ASN A 27 0.17 10.12 16.83
C ASN A 27 -1.33 10.40 16.73
N GLU A 28 -2.12 9.35 16.60
CA GLU A 28 -3.59 9.40 16.45
C GLU A 28 -4.04 10.13 15.18
N TRP A 29 -3.15 10.34 14.22
CA TRP A 29 -3.46 11.04 12.98
C TRP A 29 -2.80 10.37 11.78
N GLN A 30 -1.56 10.70 11.43
CA GLN A 30 -0.83 9.99 10.36
C GLN A 30 0.01 8.86 10.96
N GLU A 31 -0.41 7.62 10.71
CA GLU A 31 0.23 6.44 11.30
C GLU A 31 0.66 5.38 10.27
N VAL A 32 0.20 5.52 9.03
CA VAL A 32 0.48 4.54 7.97
C VAL A 32 1.14 5.22 6.79
N GLY A 33 2.19 4.60 6.28
CA GLY A 33 2.84 5.01 5.04
C GLY A 33 2.68 3.95 3.98
N ALA A 34 2.61 4.36 2.73
CA ALA A 34 2.58 3.46 1.59
C ALA A 34 3.57 3.90 0.53
N ALA A 35 3.99 2.94 -0.28
CA ALA A 35 4.80 3.21 -1.46
C ALA A 35 4.35 2.27 -2.57
N LEU A 36 4.28 2.79 -3.78
CA LEU A 36 4.04 1.97 -4.96
C LEU A 36 5.12 2.24 -6.01
N ARG A 37 5.38 1.22 -6.81
CA ARG A 37 6.17 1.37 -8.04
C ARG A 37 5.20 1.26 -9.21
N THR A 38 5.22 2.26 -10.08
CA THR A 38 4.46 2.21 -11.32
C THR A 38 5.11 1.25 -12.30
N ARG A 39 4.37 0.86 -13.34
CA ARG A 39 4.92 -0.03 -14.38
C ARG A 39 6.11 0.59 -15.11
N ASP A 40 6.16 1.92 -15.19
CA ASP A 40 7.30 2.63 -15.78
C ASP A 40 8.44 2.91 -14.79
N GLY A 41 8.37 2.35 -13.58
CA GLY A 41 9.49 2.34 -12.62
C GLY A 41 9.55 3.48 -11.63
N ARG A 42 8.56 4.35 -11.56
CA ARG A 42 8.52 5.45 -10.58
C ARG A 42 8.10 4.94 -9.22
N ILE A 43 8.71 5.46 -8.17
CA ILE A 43 8.30 5.21 -6.79
C ILE A 43 7.53 6.41 -6.29
N ILE A 44 6.29 6.18 -5.84
CA ILE A 44 5.39 7.21 -5.34
C ILE A 44 4.91 6.79 -3.96
N THR A 45 5.00 7.70 -3.01
CA THR A 45 4.62 7.44 -1.62
C THR A 45 3.37 8.20 -1.22
N GLY A 46 2.75 7.75 -0.15
CA GLY A 46 1.62 8.44 0.47
C GLY A 46 1.56 8.11 1.95
N VAL A 47 0.96 9.00 2.72
CA VAL A 47 0.60 8.73 4.11
C VAL A 47 -0.91 8.85 4.25
N ASN A 48 -1.50 8.16 5.23
CA ASN A 48 -2.93 8.21 5.42
C ASN A 48 -3.40 9.62 5.78
N ILE A 49 -4.62 9.92 5.41
CA ILE A 49 -5.34 11.13 5.83
C ILE A 49 -6.40 10.68 6.84
N ASP A 50 -6.28 11.14 8.07
CA ASP A 50 -7.33 10.93 9.06
C ASP A 50 -8.29 12.12 9.05
N ALA A 51 -9.46 11.94 9.63
CA ALA A 51 -10.49 12.96 9.66
C ALA A 51 -11.42 12.72 10.86
N TYR A 52 -12.00 13.81 11.40
CA TYR A 52 -13.00 13.69 12.45
C TYR A 52 -14.24 12.90 11.99
N LEU A 53 -14.61 13.03 10.71
CA LEU A 53 -15.62 12.17 10.11
C LEU A 53 -14.91 10.96 9.50
N GLY A 54 -15.05 9.78 10.10
CA GLY A 54 -14.32 8.59 9.73
C GLY A 54 -14.44 8.20 8.25
N ARG A 55 -15.61 8.44 7.64
CA ARG A 55 -15.82 8.15 6.21
C ARG A 55 -14.99 9.03 5.27
N MET A 56 -14.42 10.13 5.78
CA MET A 56 -13.53 11.01 5.01
C MET A 56 -12.06 10.61 5.15
N ALA A 57 -11.76 9.67 6.04
CA ALA A 57 -10.41 9.14 6.18
C ALA A 57 -10.01 8.39 4.91
N VAL A 58 -8.75 8.53 4.53
CA VAL A 58 -8.20 7.91 3.32
C VAL A 58 -6.95 7.13 3.67
N CYS A 59 -6.91 5.86 3.29
CA CYS A 59 -5.75 5.01 3.52
C CYS A 59 -4.53 5.49 2.74
N ALA A 60 -3.35 5.21 3.27
CA ALA A 60 -2.08 5.61 2.65
C ALA A 60 -1.93 5.08 1.22
N GLU A 61 -2.40 3.87 0.94
CA GLU A 61 -2.34 3.28 -0.40
C GLU A 61 -3.16 4.10 -1.39
N ALA A 62 -4.36 4.50 -1.01
CA ALA A 62 -5.22 5.33 -1.87
C ALA A 62 -4.60 6.71 -2.13
N VAL A 63 -3.94 7.29 -1.13
CA VAL A 63 -3.21 8.56 -1.30
C VAL A 63 -2.06 8.38 -2.29
N ALA A 64 -1.28 7.30 -2.18
CA ALA A 64 -0.20 7.01 -3.11
C ALA A 64 -0.71 6.82 -4.55
N ILE A 65 -1.81 6.08 -4.71
CA ILE A 65 -2.45 5.87 -6.03
C ILE A 65 -2.94 7.22 -6.60
N GLY A 66 -3.60 8.03 -5.79
CA GLY A 66 -4.07 9.35 -6.20
C GLY A 66 -2.93 10.26 -6.64
N ARG A 67 -1.82 10.25 -5.90
CA ARG A 67 -0.61 11.00 -6.27
C ARG A 67 -0.03 10.51 -7.60
N ALA A 68 0.06 9.19 -7.77
CA ALA A 68 0.59 8.62 -9.00
C ALA A 68 -0.21 9.06 -10.22
N ILE A 69 -1.54 8.99 -10.14
CA ILE A 69 -2.42 9.38 -11.23
C ILE A 69 -2.30 10.89 -11.50
N THR A 70 -2.28 11.70 -10.46
CA THR A 70 -2.20 13.16 -10.56
C THR A 70 -0.88 13.60 -11.18
N GLU A 71 0.23 13.00 -10.76
CA GLU A 71 1.57 13.41 -11.17
C GLU A 71 1.98 12.84 -12.54
N ALA A 72 1.51 11.65 -12.90
CA ALA A 72 2.02 10.92 -14.06
C ALA A 72 0.96 10.24 -14.93
N GLY A 73 -0.32 10.36 -14.59
CA GLY A 73 -1.38 9.59 -15.23
C GLY A 73 -1.42 8.15 -14.71
N ASP A 74 -2.35 7.35 -15.20
CA ASP A 74 -2.50 5.95 -14.81
C ASP A 74 -1.45 5.10 -15.52
N GLN A 75 -0.36 4.81 -14.83
CA GLN A 75 0.74 4.00 -15.33
C GLN A 75 0.72 2.57 -14.76
N GLY A 76 -0.39 2.18 -14.14
CA GLY A 76 -0.50 0.88 -13.49
C GLY A 76 0.30 0.80 -12.18
N ILE A 77 0.25 -0.37 -11.56
CA ILE A 77 0.94 -0.64 -10.29
C ILE A 77 1.72 -1.94 -10.43
N ASP A 78 3.04 -1.83 -10.47
CA ASP A 78 3.89 -3.02 -10.43
C ASP A 78 3.84 -3.68 -9.05
N THR A 79 4.13 -2.91 -8.02
CA THR A 79 4.16 -3.39 -6.63
C THR A 79 3.72 -2.28 -5.69
N ILE A 80 3.03 -2.64 -4.62
CA ILE A 80 2.59 -1.70 -3.59
C ILE A 80 2.78 -2.31 -2.19
N VAL A 81 3.08 -1.47 -1.21
CA VAL A 81 3.25 -1.86 0.19
C VAL A 81 2.73 -0.76 1.12
N ALA A 82 2.22 -1.17 2.27
CA ALA A 82 1.89 -0.27 3.36
C ALA A 82 2.64 -0.70 4.62
N VAL A 83 3.02 0.28 5.44
CA VAL A 83 3.69 0.07 6.72
C VAL A 83 3.00 0.90 7.79
N ARG A 84 3.02 0.40 9.02
CA ARG A 84 2.41 1.06 10.17
C ARG A 84 3.50 1.56 11.12
N HIS A 85 3.44 2.83 11.47
CA HIS A 85 4.29 3.39 12.52
C HIS A 85 3.66 3.08 13.88
N PRO A 86 4.45 2.57 14.85
CA PRO A 86 3.90 2.26 16.17
C PRO A 86 3.55 3.53 16.95
N LYS A 87 2.64 3.37 17.91
CA LYS A 87 2.30 4.44 18.85
C LYS A 87 3.40 4.58 19.90
N PRO A 88 3.54 5.76 20.53
CA PRO A 88 4.63 6.00 21.49
C PRO A 88 4.69 4.99 22.65
N GLY A 89 3.55 4.44 23.07
CA GLY A 89 3.48 3.51 24.20
C GLY A 89 3.75 2.05 23.85
N GLU A 90 3.92 1.71 22.58
CA GLU A 90 4.18 0.32 22.17
C GLU A 90 5.62 -0.06 22.47
N THR A 91 5.81 -1.31 22.93
CA THR A 91 7.14 -1.84 23.26
C THR A 91 8.00 -1.98 22.00
N ASP A 92 7.42 -2.56 20.93
CA ASP A 92 8.10 -2.70 19.65
C ASP A 92 7.88 -1.42 18.83
N GLN A 93 8.96 -0.70 18.57
CA GLN A 93 8.96 0.55 17.81
C GLN A 93 9.34 0.35 16.35
N SER A 94 9.38 -0.88 15.85
CA SER A 94 9.62 -1.13 14.43
C SER A 94 8.42 -0.70 13.60
N ILE A 95 8.69 -0.22 12.39
CA ILE A 95 7.66 0.16 11.41
C ILE A 95 7.40 -1.06 10.55
N ALA A 96 6.33 -1.77 10.85
CA ALA A 96 6.05 -3.09 10.26
C ALA A 96 5.21 -3.00 9.01
N VAL A 97 5.44 -3.91 8.07
CA VAL A 97 4.55 -4.11 6.93
C VAL A 97 3.18 -4.56 7.43
N VAL A 98 2.12 -3.96 6.86
CA VAL A 98 0.74 -4.34 7.14
C VAL A 98 0.03 -4.72 5.85
N SER A 99 -1.01 -5.55 5.97
CA SER A 99 -1.84 -5.90 4.83
C SER A 99 -2.73 -4.73 4.42
N PRO A 100 -3.02 -4.56 3.14
CA PRO A 100 -4.00 -3.57 2.72
C PRO A 100 -5.39 -3.96 3.24
N CYS A 101 -6.17 -2.96 3.66
CA CYS A 101 -7.56 -3.18 4.05
C CYS A 101 -8.41 -3.55 2.82
N GLY A 102 -9.64 -3.98 3.05
CA GLY A 102 -10.53 -4.38 1.95
C GLY A 102 -10.74 -3.29 0.92
N SER A 103 -10.95 -2.05 1.35
CA SER A 103 -11.11 -0.91 0.44
C SER A 103 -9.87 -0.68 -0.43
N CYS A 104 -8.68 -0.82 0.15
CA CYS A 104 -7.44 -0.67 -0.61
C CYS A 104 -7.23 -1.83 -1.58
N ARG A 105 -7.61 -3.05 -1.21
CA ARG A 105 -7.56 -4.18 -2.14
C ARG A 105 -8.44 -3.92 -3.35
N GLU A 106 -9.63 -3.34 -3.15
CA GLU A 106 -10.52 -2.96 -4.24
C GLU A 106 -9.86 -1.95 -5.19
N ILE A 107 -9.33 -0.85 -4.65
CA ILE A 107 -8.75 0.18 -5.51
C ILE A 107 -7.45 -0.27 -6.19
N ILE A 108 -6.61 -1.03 -5.50
CA ILE A 108 -5.39 -1.59 -6.10
C ILE A 108 -5.75 -2.45 -7.31
N TYR A 109 -6.71 -3.35 -7.15
CA TYR A 109 -7.16 -4.22 -8.22
C TYR A 109 -7.73 -3.42 -9.40
N ASP A 110 -8.51 -2.38 -9.12
CA ASP A 110 -9.13 -1.56 -10.15
C ASP A 110 -8.09 -0.85 -11.03
N TYR A 111 -6.94 -0.50 -10.47
CA TYR A 111 -5.89 0.18 -11.23
C TYR A 111 -4.84 -0.76 -11.80
N ASP A 112 -4.68 -1.95 -11.25
CA ASP A 112 -3.84 -2.98 -11.87
C ASP A 112 -4.20 -4.37 -11.35
N ALA A 113 -4.90 -5.14 -12.16
CA ALA A 113 -5.32 -6.50 -11.81
C ALA A 113 -4.14 -7.47 -11.63
N LYS A 114 -2.94 -7.08 -12.04
CA LYS A 114 -1.71 -7.87 -11.93
C LYS A 114 -0.75 -7.29 -10.87
N ALA A 115 -1.21 -6.36 -10.05
CA ALA A 115 -0.37 -5.74 -9.03
C ALA A 115 0.18 -6.79 -8.06
N ARG A 116 1.45 -6.62 -7.70
CA ARG A 116 2.11 -7.34 -6.61
C ARG A 116 1.90 -6.54 -5.32
N VAL A 117 1.63 -7.22 -4.23
CA VAL A 117 1.40 -6.60 -2.93
C VAL A 117 2.34 -7.23 -1.91
N ILE A 118 3.10 -6.41 -1.22
CA ILE A 118 3.96 -6.89 -0.14
C ILE A 118 3.09 -6.95 1.13
N VAL A 119 3.03 -8.13 1.75
CA VAL A 119 2.15 -8.40 2.89
C VAL A 119 2.92 -9.10 4.00
N PRO A 120 2.45 -9.02 5.25
CA PRO A 120 3.01 -9.83 6.32
C PRO A 120 2.86 -11.32 6.00
N ASN A 121 3.88 -12.11 6.33
CA ASN A 121 3.87 -13.56 6.14
C ASN A 121 4.78 -14.21 7.18
N GLY A 122 4.29 -14.40 8.39
CA GLY A 122 5.10 -14.89 9.50
C GLY A 122 6.17 -13.87 9.91
N ASP A 123 7.42 -14.29 10.01
CA ASP A 123 8.51 -13.43 10.46
C ASP A 123 9.01 -12.45 9.40
N GLU A 124 8.81 -12.79 8.13
CA GLU A 124 9.29 -11.99 7.00
C GLU A 124 8.12 -11.61 6.08
N PRO A 125 8.07 -10.38 5.58
CA PRO A 125 7.09 -10.04 4.54
C PRO A 125 7.32 -10.86 3.27
N ALA A 126 6.25 -11.02 2.49
CA ALA A 126 6.31 -11.73 1.22
C ALA A 126 5.45 -11.02 0.19
N VAL A 127 5.61 -11.38 -1.07
CA VAL A 127 4.82 -10.84 -2.19
C VAL A 127 3.64 -11.77 -2.48
N ALA A 128 2.44 -11.19 -2.50
CA ALA A 128 1.24 -11.84 -2.99
C ALA A 128 0.72 -11.07 -4.21
N THR A 129 -0.11 -11.68 -5.02
CA THR A 129 -0.81 -10.96 -6.08
C THR A 129 -2.08 -10.35 -5.54
N ILE A 130 -2.51 -9.23 -6.12
CA ILE A 130 -3.80 -8.64 -5.72
C ILE A 130 -4.96 -9.60 -5.99
N ALA A 131 -4.87 -10.42 -7.03
CA ALA A 131 -5.89 -11.43 -7.33
C ALA A 131 -6.03 -12.49 -6.22
N GLU A 132 -4.91 -12.89 -5.59
CA GLU A 132 -4.96 -13.80 -4.43
C GLU A 132 -5.62 -13.14 -3.22
N LEU A 133 -5.43 -11.83 -3.06
CA LEU A 133 -5.93 -11.09 -1.90
C LEU A 133 -7.39 -10.68 -2.04
N LEU A 134 -7.95 -10.72 -3.24
CA LEU A 134 -9.33 -10.33 -3.51
C LEU A 134 -9.92 -11.20 -4.61
N PRO A 135 -10.18 -12.48 -4.33
CA PRO A 135 -10.72 -13.39 -5.33
C PRO A 135 -12.17 -13.04 -5.69
N ASN A 136 -12.52 -13.29 -6.94
CA ASN A 136 -13.88 -13.11 -7.45
C ASN A 136 -14.43 -11.69 -7.22
N LYS A 137 -13.59 -10.71 -7.48
CA LYS A 137 -13.89 -9.30 -7.24
C LYS A 137 -15.01 -8.80 -8.15
N TYR A 138 -15.87 -7.92 -7.62
CA TYR A 138 -16.86 -7.21 -8.43
C TYR A 138 -16.18 -6.31 -9.46
N VAL A 139 -16.64 -6.38 -10.68
CA VAL A 139 -16.19 -5.54 -11.80
C VAL A 139 -17.42 -4.97 -12.50
N ARG A 140 -17.36 -3.71 -12.90
CA ARG A 140 -18.46 -3.10 -13.67
C ARG A 140 -18.63 -3.83 -15.00
N GLY A 141 -19.87 -3.90 -15.49
CA GLY A 141 -20.21 -4.64 -16.71
C GLY A 141 -19.47 -4.25 -17.97
N SER A 142 -18.91 -3.04 -18.04
CA SER A 142 -18.10 -2.58 -19.17
C SER A 142 -16.66 -3.12 -19.18
N GLY A 143 -16.26 -3.82 -18.14
CA GLY A 143 -14.97 -4.53 -18.03
C GLY A 143 -13.72 -3.77 -18.45
N ARG A 144 -12.87 -3.41 -17.48
CA ARG A 144 -11.55 -2.85 -17.77
C ARG A 144 -10.47 -3.92 -17.81
N TRP A 145 -10.84 -5.11 -17.40
CA TRP A 145 -9.93 -6.23 -17.15
C TRP A 145 -10.08 -7.31 -18.18
#